data_1578c048b22ac71625912c5de1968338
#
_entry.id   1578c048b22ac71625912c5de1968338
#
_cell.length_a   1.000
_cell.length_b   1.000
_cell.length_c   1.000
_cell.angle_alpha   90.00
_cell.angle_beta   90.00
_cell.angle_gamma   90.00
#
_symmetry.space_group_name_H-M   'P 1'
#
loop_
_entity.id
_entity.type
_entity.pdbx_description
1 polymer ?
#
loop_
_entity_poly.entity_id
_entity_poly.type
_entity_poly.pdbx_seq_one_letter_code
_entity_poly.pdbx_strand_id
1 'polypeptide(L)'
;QGIGDKHIPFIHNVMNTDAVVGVSDRATDTLFVLFNTAEGRKYLVERRGLDASLVSQLGNFGLSGLCNILAAIKSAKYFDLGPDDVIVTVSTDGGQMYGSEVDKALRRYFGNRFDAVTAGEVWGQSLAAATTDNLLELRHIDRKRIFNLGYFTWVEQQGVSLEEFTMRGRQAFWDGLLDLVPAWDGMIAEFNAKSGASA
;
A
#
# COMPACT_ATOMS: atom_id res chain seq x y z
N GLN A 1 4.08 6.19 9.34
CA GLN A 1 4.56 5.29 8.27
C GLN A 1 4.61 5.97 6.90
N GLY A 2 3.91 7.06 6.70
CA GLY A 2 3.88 7.76 5.42
C GLY A 2 3.04 7.10 4.32
N ILE A 3 2.25 6.09 4.65
CA ILE A 3 1.34 5.41 3.72
C ILE A 3 -0.14 5.70 3.98
N GLY A 4 -0.46 6.28 5.12
CA GLY A 4 -1.80 6.77 5.43
C GLY A 4 -1.79 8.29 5.40
N ASP A 5 -2.63 8.89 4.56
CA ASP A 5 -2.81 10.33 4.52
C ASP A 5 -4.28 10.67 4.81
N LYS A 6 -4.49 11.75 5.55
CA LYS A 6 -5.83 12.32 5.77
C LYS A 6 -6.27 13.24 4.64
N HIS A 7 -5.38 13.56 3.72
CA HIS A 7 -5.65 14.35 2.53
C HIS A 7 -5.74 13.44 1.31
N ILE A 8 -6.79 13.61 0.50
CA ILE A 8 -6.93 12.86 -0.74
C ILE A 8 -5.89 13.39 -1.75
N PRO A 9 -4.96 12.56 -2.24
CA PRO A 9 -3.97 13.00 -3.22
C PRO A 9 -4.64 13.57 -4.48
N PHE A 10 -4.06 14.64 -5.03
CA PHE A 10 -4.60 15.29 -6.23
C PHE A 10 -4.66 14.32 -7.44
N ILE A 11 -3.69 13.45 -7.54
CA ILE A 11 -3.57 12.45 -8.61
C ILE A 11 -4.43 11.20 -8.41
N HIS A 12 -5.25 11.13 -7.35
CA HIS A 12 -6.10 9.97 -7.09
C HIS A 12 -7.47 10.13 -7.77
N ASN A 13 -7.86 9.16 -8.60
CA ASN A 13 -9.18 9.11 -9.21
C ASN A 13 -10.20 8.52 -8.23
N VAL A 14 -10.74 9.38 -7.36
CA VAL A 14 -11.72 8.98 -6.33
C VAL A 14 -13.00 8.40 -6.94
N MET A 15 -13.43 8.93 -8.10
CA MET A 15 -14.68 8.49 -8.74
C MET A 15 -14.57 7.08 -9.33
N ASN A 16 -13.36 6.59 -9.53
CA ASN A 16 -13.06 5.23 -9.99
C ASN A 16 -12.56 4.30 -8.87
N THR A 17 -12.88 4.63 -7.63
CA THR A 17 -12.50 3.84 -6.45
C THR A 17 -13.72 3.07 -5.95
N ASP A 18 -13.61 1.74 -5.84
CA ASP A 18 -14.71 0.87 -5.44
C ASP A 18 -14.73 0.61 -3.94
N ALA A 19 -13.57 0.55 -3.31
CA ALA A 19 -13.47 0.33 -1.87
C ALA A 19 -12.28 1.05 -1.25
N VAL A 20 -12.37 1.33 0.04
CA VAL A 20 -11.27 1.82 0.87
C VAL A 20 -10.99 0.82 1.97
N VAL A 21 -9.74 0.43 2.12
CA VAL A 21 -9.31 -0.57 3.10
C VAL A 21 -8.37 0.07 4.11
N GLY A 22 -8.76 0.05 5.37
CA GLY A 22 -7.90 0.44 6.49
C GLY A 22 -7.04 -0.73 6.96
N VAL A 23 -5.73 -0.50 7.07
CA VAL A 23 -4.75 -1.43 7.63
C VAL A 23 -4.08 -0.77 8.83
N SER A 24 -3.97 -1.50 9.94
CA SER A 24 -3.37 -0.99 11.16
C SER A 24 -1.85 -0.89 11.03
N ASP A 25 -1.26 0.22 11.47
CA ASP A 25 0.20 0.35 11.62
C ASP A 25 0.80 -0.78 12.47
N ARG A 26 0.09 -1.20 13.52
CA ARG A 26 0.52 -2.32 14.34
C ARG A 26 0.66 -3.61 13.53
N ALA A 27 -0.26 -3.88 12.62
CA ALA A 27 -0.20 -5.07 11.79
C ALA A 27 1.02 -5.04 10.85
N THR A 28 1.26 -3.92 10.17
CA THR A 28 2.42 -3.76 9.29
C THR A 28 3.74 -3.79 10.06
N ASP A 29 3.86 -3.07 11.18
CA ASP A 29 5.05 -3.01 12.00
C ASP A 29 5.43 -4.38 12.57
N THR A 30 4.43 -5.10 13.12
CA THR A 30 4.69 -6.41 13.74
C THR A 30 5.00 -7.49 12.72
N LEU A 31 4.37 -7.47 11.54
CA LEU A 31 4.74 -8.34 10.41
C LEU A 31 6.14 -8.02 9.90
N PHE A 32 6.52 -6.75 9.88
CA PHE A 32 7.86 -6.36 9.49
C PHE A 32 8.91 -6.95 10.45
N VAL A 33 8.65 -6.96 11.77
CA VAL A 33 9.48 -7.66 12.75
C VAL A 33 9.53 -9.16 12.49
N LEU A 34 8.38 -9.80 12.25
CA LEU A 34 8.30 -11.23 11.97
C LEU A 34 9.16 -11.63 10.75
N PHE A 35 9.16 -10.83 9.70
CA PHE A 35 9.88 -11.13 8.46
C PHE A 35 11.37 -10.76 8.52
N ASN A 36 11.76 -9.83 9.39
CA ASN A 36 13.12 -9.28 9.42
C ASN A 36 13.96 -9.71 10.63
N THR A 37 13.43 -10.51 11.56
CA THR A 37 14.20 -11.07 12.68
C THR A 37 14.55 -12.54 12.43
N ALA A 38 15.64 -13.00 13.05
CA ALA A 38 16.05 -14.40 12.98
C ALA A 38 15.01 -15.34 13.59
N GLU A 39 14.44 -14.95 14.73
CA GLU A 39 13.39 -15.67 15.45
C GLU A 39 12.12 -15.78 14.64
N GLY A 40 11.72 -14.67 13.98
CA GLY A 40 10.55 -14.65 13.13
C GLY A 40 10.69 -15.57 11.92
N ARG A 41 11.80 -15.47 11.20
CA ARG A 41 12.10 -16.36 10.06
C ARG A 41 12.18 -17.83 10.48
N LYS A 42 12.83 -18.12 11.63
CA LYS A 42 12.87 -19.46 12.19
C LYS A 42 11.47 -19.98 12.48
N TYR A 43 10.60 -19.20 13.10
CA TYR A 43 9.22 -19.57 13.35
C TYR A 43 8.48 -19.90 12.05
N LEU A 44 8.62 -19.10 11.01
CA LEU A 44 7.95 -19.32 9.71
C LEU A 44 8.37 -20.64 9.06
N VAL A 45 9.67 -20.97 9.09
CA VAL A 45 10.18 -22.22 8.54
C VAL A 45 9.79 -23.42 9.41
N GLU A 46 10.13 -23.40 10.71
CA GLU A 46 10.03 -24.58 11.58
C GLU A 46 8.61 -24.85 12.06
N ARG A 47 7.81 -23.80 12.31
CA ARG A 47 6.47 -23.95 12.88
C ARG A 47 5.35 -23.82 11.84
N ARG A 48 5.60 -23.05 10.77
CA ARG A 48 4.61 -22.87 9.69
C ARG A 48 4.90 -23.72 8.47
N GLY A 49 6.09 -24.34 8.40
CA GLY A 49 6.50 -25.21 7.32
C GLY A 49 6.71 -24.48 5.99
N LEU A 50 6.98 -23.16 6.03
CA LEU A 50 7.23 -22.40 4.82
C LEU A 50 8.62 -22.70 4.27
N ASP A 51 8.73 -22.66 2.95
CA ASP A 51 10.02 -22.84 2.28
C ASP A 51 11.03 -21.75 2.70
N ALA A 52 12.25 -22.16 3.03
CA ALA A 52 13.28 -21.27 3.53
C ALA A 52 13.70 -20.21 2.50
N SER A 53 13.66 -20.54 1.19
CA SER A 53 13.99 -19.57 0.14
C SER A 53 12.91 -18.49 0.03
N LEU A 54 11.65 -18.87 0.14
CA LEU A 54 10.54 -17.92 0.21
C LEU A 54 10.67 -17.03 1.44
N VAL A 55 10.90 -17.60 2.62
CA VAL A 55 11.04 -16.85 3.87
C VAL A 55 12.20 -15.85 3.80
N SER A 56 13.30 -16.19 3.14
CA SER A 56 14.43 -15.27 2.96
C SER A 56 14.08 -14.03 2.13
N GLN A 57 13.08 -14.11 1.26
CA GLN A 57 12.63 -13.03 0.39
C GLN A 57 11.58 -12.12 1.06
N LEU A 58 10.92 -12.56 2.12
CA LEU A 58 9.88 -11.77 2.80
C LEU A 58 10.42 -10.44 3.37
N GLY A 59 11.69 -10.38 3.73
CA GLY A 59 12.38 -9.16 4.15
C GLY A 59 12.55 -8.11 3.04
N ASN A 60 12.28 -8.46 1.77
CA ASN A 60 12.31 -7.51 0.67
C ASN A 60 11.10 -6.57 0.66
N PHE A 61 10.01 -6.92 1.33
CA PHE A 61 8.85 -6.06 1.44
C PHE A 61 9.08 -4.97 2.49
N GLY A 62 8.97 -3.71 2.08
CA GLY A 62 8.88 -2.58 3.00
C GLY A 62 7.47 -2.46 3.62
N LEU A 63 7.29 -1.47 4.46
CA LEU A 63 6.05 -1.28 5.24
C LEU A 63 4.83 -1.05 4.34
N SER A 64 4.97 -0.25 3.28
CA SER A 64 3.89 -0.03 2.30
C SER A 64 3.53 -1.30 1.55
N GLY A 65 4.52 -2.11 1.16
CA GLY A 65 4.30 -3.40 0.52
C GLY A 65 3.51 -4.35 1.42
N LEU A 66 3.85 -4.41 2.72
CA LEU A 66 3.09 -5.20 3.71
C LEU A 66 1.66 -4.68 3.90
N CYS A 67 1.48 -3.36 3.92
CA CYS A 67 0.15 -2.75 3.96
C CYS A 67 -0.70 -3.19 2.76
N ASN A 68 -0.13 -3.13 1.57
CA ASN A 68 -0.80 -3.53 0.33
C ASN A 68 -1.16 -5.02 0.31
N ILE A 69 -0.27 -5.90 0.80
CA ILE A 69 -0.55 -7.34 0.94
C ILE A 69 -1.72 -7.57 1.91
N LEU A 70 -1.74 -6.91 3.06
CA LEU A 70 -2.84 -7.03 4.01
C LEU A 70 -4.14 -6.49 3.44
N ALA A 71 -4.10 -5.37 2.72
CA ALA A 71 -5.26 -4.83 2.01
C ALA A 71 -5.78 -5.80 0.94
N ALA A 72 -4.88 -6.43 0.19
CA ALA A 72 -5.24 -7.45 -0.81
C ALA A 72 -5.93 -8.67 -0.17
N ILE A 73 -5.40 -9.18 0.96
CA ILE A 73 -6.02 -10.28 1.71
C ILE A 73 -7.43 -9.90 2.19
N LYS A 74 -7.60 -8.70 2.75
CA LYS A 74 -8.90 -8.20 3.21
C LYS A 74 -9.88 -8.06 2.05
N SER A 75 -9.43 -7.51 0.92
CA SER A 75 -10.23 -7.36 -0.30
C SER A 75 -10.65 -8.71 -0.88
N ALA A 76 -9.72 -9.67 -0.97
CA ALA A 76 -10.02 -11.01 -1.46
C ALA A 76 -11.11 -11.69 -0.61
N LYS A 77 -11.00 -11.59 0.73
CA LYS A 77 -12.01 -12.13 1.65
C LYS A 77 -13.35 -11.41 1.56
N TYR A 78 -13.34 -10.09 1.40
CA TYR A 78 -14.56 -9.29 1.37
C TYR A 78 -15.36 -9.51 0.07
N PHE A 79 -14.66 -9.55 -1.06
CA PHE A 79 -15.26 -9.72 -2.39
C PHE A 79 -15.39 -11.20 -2.80
N ASP A 80 -15.07 -12.13 -1.89
CA ASP A 80 -15.11 -13.59 -2.15
C ASP A 80 -14.35 -13.99 -3.41
N LEU A 81 -13.14 -13.43 -3.58
CA LEU A 81 -12.29 -13.71 -4.73
C LEU A 81 -11.72 -15.12 -4.67
N GLY A 82 -11.81 -15.83 -5.79
CA GLY A 82 -11.37 -17.20 -5.95
C GLY A 82 -10.00 -17.33 -6.67
N PRO A 83 -9.61 -18.56 -6.99
CA PRO A 83 -8.31 -18.83 -7.63
C PRO A 83 -8.16 -18.24 -9.03
N ASP A 84 -9.27 -17.94 -9.70
CA ASP A 84 -9.28 -17.37 -11.06
C ASP A 84 -9.29 -15.85 -11.08
N ASP A 85 -9.40 -15.22 -9.89
CA ASP A 85 -9.36 -13.77 -9.74
C ASP A 85 -7.92 -13.29 -9.52
N VAL A 86 -7.60 -12.09 -10.01
CA VAL A 86 -6.27 -11.50 -9.91
C VAL A 86 -6.32 -10.18 -9.17
N ILE A 87 -5.48 -10.04 -8.14
CA ILE A 87 -5.25 -8.77 -7.46
C ILE A 87 -3.86 -8.27 -7.87
N VAL A 88 -3.81 -7.09 -8.48
CA VAL A 88 -2.56 -6.39 -8.80
C VAL A 88 -2.33 -5.31 -7.78
N THR A 89 -1.13 -5.25 -7.21
CA THR A 89 -0.73 -4.21 -6.26
C THR A 89 0.70 -3.76 -6.51
N VAL A 90 1.09 -2.64 -5.90
CA VAL A 90 2.44 -2.09 -6.04
C VAL A 90 3.30 -2.56 -4.87
N SER A 91 4.43 -3.23 -5.18
CA SER A 91 5.51 -3.41 -4.22
C SER A 91 6.39 -2.17 -4.30
N THR A 92 6.35 -1.35 -3.25
CA THR A 92 7.07 -0.08 -3.17
C THR A 92 8.52 -0.28 -2.73
N ASP A 93 8.98 0.42 -1.71
CA ASP A 93 10.34 0.31 -1.19
C ASP A 93 10.65 -1.06 -0.60
N GLY A 94 11.92 -1.46 -0.67
CA GLY A 94 12.40 -2.69 -0.05
C GLY A 94 12.59 -2.56 1.47
N GLY A 95 12.45 -3.67 2.18
CA GLY A 95 12.57 -3.72 3.65
C GLY A 95 13.93 -3.25 4.18
N GLN A 96 14.99 -3.38 3.39
CA GLN A 96 16.33 -2.94 3.76
C GLN A 96 16.45 -1.44 4.09
N MET A 97 15.51 -0.62 3.58
CA MET A 97 15.48 0.82 3.89
C MET A 97 14.93 1.13 5.28
N TYR A 98 14.33 0.16 5.93
CA TYR A 98 13.57 0.33 7.18
C TYR A 98 14.19 -0.40 8.39
N GLY A 99 15.50 -0.64 8.38
CA GLY A 99 16.17 -1.37 9.48
C GLY A 99 15.92 -0.79 10.87
N SER A 100 15.87 0.56 10.98
CA SER A 100 15.56 1.24 12.24
C SER A 100 14.14 1.00 12.75
N GLU A 101 13.20 0.64 11.87
CA GLU A 101 11.82 0.41 12.25
C GLU A 101 11.63 -0.92 12.97
N VAL A 102 12.49 -1.92 12.70
CA VAL A 102 12.52 -3.19 13.49
C VAL A 102 12.75 -2.88 14.95
N ASP A 103 13.79 -2.09 15.27
CA ASP A 103 14.13 -1.74 16.66
C ASP A 103 13.03 -0.91 17.33
N LYS A 104 12.41 0.01 16.60
CA LYS A 104 11.28 0.80 17.10
C LYS A 104 10.08 -0.08 17.40
N ALA A 105 9.74 -0.99 16.52
CA ALA A 105 8.63 -1.92 16.68
C ALA A 105 8.88 -2.91 17.82
N LEU A 106 10.11 -3.44 17.93
CA LEU A 106 10.51 -4.30 19.06
C LEU A 106 10.32 -3.60 20.41
N ARG A 107 10.74 -2.34 20.53
CA ARG A 107 10.53 -1.56 21.76
C ARG A 107 9.05 -1.29 22.01
N ARG A 108 8.33 -0.88 20.99
CA ARG A 108 6.93 -0.42 21.12
C ARG A 108 5.95 -1.53 21.44
N TYR A 109 6.13 -2.70 20.83
CA TYR A 109 5.13 -3.76 20.87
C TYR A 109 5.57 -5.00 21.66
N PHE A 110 6.87 -5.21 21.86
CA PHE A 110 7.41 -6.47 22.38
C PHE A 110 8.34 -6.31 23.57
N GLY A 111 8.54 -5.09 24.09
CA GLY A 111 9.46 -4.85 25.21
C GLY A 111 10.89 -5.31 24.91
N ASN A 112 11.35 -5.18 23.66
CA ASN A 112 12.64 -5.67 23.13
C ASN A 112 12.83 -7.21 23.18
N ARG A 113 11.75 -7.97 23.29
CA ARG A 113 11.79 -9.44 23.28
C ARG A 113 10.89 -9.96 22.18
N PHE A 114 11.47 -10.75 21.27
CA PHE A 114 10.73 -11.40 20.20
C PHE A 114 11.14 -12.87 20.16
N ASP A 115 10.21 -13.75 20.39
CA ASP A 115 10.41 -15.19 20.46
C ASP A 115 9.36 -15.94 19.66
N ALA A 116 9.38 -17.27 19.70
CA ALA A 116 8.47 -18.11 18.94
C ALA A 116 7.00 -17.90 19.36
N VAL A 117 6.71 -17.51 20.60
CA VAL A 117 5.34 -17.25 21.07
C VAL A 117 4.83 -15.95 20.45
N THR A 118 5.59 -14.87 20.59
CA THR A 118 5.25 -13.57 19.98
C THR A 118 5.19 -13.64 18.45
N ALA A 119 6.07 -14.42 17.81
CA ALA A 119 5.99 -14.69 16.37
C ALA A 119 4.68 -15.39 16.00
N GLY A 120 4.23 -16.36 16.81
CA GLY A 120 2.96 -17.04 16.64
C GLY A 120 1.75 -16.12 16.81
N GLU A 121 1.80 -15.22 17.80
CA GLU A 121 0.76 -14.20 18.01
C GLU A 121 0.66 -13.25 16.80
N VAL A 122 1.78 -12.75 16.31
CA VAL A 122 1.82 -11.87 15.12
C VAL A 122 1.26 -12.58 13.89
N TRP A 123 1.72 -13.81 13.64
CA TRP A 123 1.18 -14.63 12.54
C TRP A 123 -0.33 -14.83 12.69
N GLY A 124 -0.78 -15.20 13.88
CA GLY A 124 -2.19 -15.47 14.17
C GLY A 124 -3.06 -14.23 13.93
N GLN A 125 -2.68 -13.11 14.54
CA GLN A 125 -3.48 -11.89 14.50
C GLN A 125 -3.44 -11.19 13.13
N SER A 126 -2.29 -11.10 12.51
CA SER A 126 -2.10 -10.24 11.33
C SER A 126 -2.31 -10.97 10.00
N LEU A 127 -2.12 -12.30 9.95
CA LEU A 127 -2.27 -13.08 8.72
C LEU A 127 -3.39 -14.12 8.83
N ALA A 128 -3.29 -15.09 9.75
CA ALA A 128 -4.23 -16.21 9.80
C ALA A 128 -5.65 -15.76 10.16
N ALA A 129 -5.80 -14.82 11.09
CA ALA A 129 -7.07 -14.25 11.48
C ALA A 129 -7.37 -12.88 10.84
N ALA A 130 -6.71 -12.54 9.74
CA ALA A 130 -7.03 -11.31 9.02
C ALA A 130 -8.52 -11.30 8.63
N THR A 131 -9.24 -10.27 9.10
CA THR A 131 -10.68 -10.08 8.91
C THR A 131 -10.96 -9.05 7.81
N THR A 132 -12.23 -8.80 7.53
CA THR A 132 -12.67 -7.74 6.59
C THR A 132 -13.02 -6.43 7.30
N ASP A 133 -12.61 -6.28 8.57
CA ASP A 133 -12.80 -5.05 9.33
C ASP A 133 -12.13 -3.84 8.67
N ASN A 134 -12.67 -2.65 8.91
CA ASN A 134 -12.17 -1.39 8.34
C ASN A 134 -12.09 -1.39 6.81
N LEU A 135 -13.00 -2.09 6.15
CA LEU A 135 -13.23 -2.02 4.71
C LEU A 135 -14.56 -1.32 4.45
N LEU A 136 -14.55 -0.34 3.57
CA LEU A 136 -15.73 0.40 3.14
C LEU A 136 -15.89 0.30 1.63
N GLU A 137 -16.91 -0.41 1.17
CA GLU A 137 -17.33 -0.38 -0.22
C GLU A 137 -18.02 0.95 -0.54
N LEU A 138 -17.61 1.60 -1.61
CA LEU A 138 -18.04 2.96 -1.95
C LEU A 138 -19.20 2.97 -2.93
N ARG A 139 -20.33 3.49 -2.49
CA ARG A 139 -21.44 3.90 -3.37
C ARG A 139 -21.11 5.26 -4.00
N HIS A 140 -21.88 5.67 -4.99
CA HIS A 140 -21.70 6.97 -5.65
C HIS A 140 -21.68 8.16 -4.67
N ILE A 141 -22.55 8.14 -3.67
CA ILE A 141 -22.59 9.20 -2.65
C ILE A 141 -21.34 9.23 -1.78
N ASP A 142 -20.77 8.07 -1.49
CA ASP A 142 -19.54 7.95 -0.69
C ASP A 142 -18.34 8.46 -1.50
N ARG A 143 -18.23 8.12 -2.79
CA ARG A 143 -17.21 8.66 -3.70
C ARG A 143 -17.29 10.17 -3.78
N LYS A 144 -18.49 10.75 -3.95
CA LYS A 144 -18.69 12.21 -3.95
C LYS A 144 -18.26 12.85 -2.64
N ARG A 145 -18.59 12.24 -1.51
CA ARG A 145 -18.17 12.74 -0.19
C ARG A 145 -16.66 12.75 -0.07
N ILE A 146 -15.99 11.67 -0.45
CA ILE A 146 -14.52 11.57 -0.41
C ILE A 146 -13.89 12.57 -1.37
N PHE A 147 -14.40 12.70 -2.60
CA PHE A 147 -13.94 13.67 -3.57
C PHE A 147 -14.00 15.11 -3.01
N ASN A 148 -15.12 15.47 -2.39
CA ASN A 148 -15.32 16.80 -1.82
C ASN A 148 -14.40 17.09 -0.62
N LEU A 149 -13.88 16.09 0.10
CA LEU A 149 -12.87 16.32 1.14
C LEU A 149 -11.59 16.95 0.57
N GLY A 150 -11.28 16.69 -0.70
CA GLY A 150 -10.14 17.29 -1.39
C GLY A 150 -10.29 18.80 -1.65
N TYR A 151 -11.52 19.35 -1.61
CA TYR A 151 -11.76 20.76 -1.89
C TYR A 151 -10.96 21.69 -0.97
N PHE A 152 -11.01 21.46 0.33
CA PHE A 152 -10.30 22.32 1.29
C PHE A 152 -8.78 22.29 1.09
N THR A 153 -8.23 21.12 0.79
CA THR A 153 -6.80 20.98 0.55
C THR A 153 -6.38 21.64 -0.76
N TRP A 154 -7.06 21.29 -1.85
CA TRP A 154 -6.56 21.63 -3.18
C TRP A 154 -7.04 23.01 -3.66
N VAL A 155 -8.31 23.36 -3.40
CA VAL A 155 -8.83 24.68 -3.83
C VAL A 155 -8.46 25.77 -2.82
N GLU A 156 -8.83 25.60 -1.55
CA GLU A 156 -8.64 26.69 -0.58
C GLU A 156 -7.20 26.84 -0.10
N GLN A 157 -6.48 25.74 0.12
CA GLN A 157 -5.12 25.80 0.67
C GLN A 157 -4.03 25.87 -0.41
N GLN A 158 -4.22 25.18 -1.52
CA GLN A 158 -3.22 25.05 -2.59
C GLN A 158 -3.53 25.94 -3.81
N GLY A 159 -4.69 26.59 -3.85
CA GLY A 159 -5.02 27.57 -4.89
C GLY A 159 -5.37 26.94 -6.26
N VAL A 160 -5.68 25.63 -6.30
CA VAL A 160 -6.18 25.00 -7.53
C VAL A 160 -7.55 25.60 -7.87
N SER A 161 -7.79 25.94 -9.12
CA SER A 161 -9.08 26.49 -9.53
C SER A 161 -10.22 25.48 -9.31
N LEU A 162 -11.41 25.99 -9.01
CA LEU A 162 -12.59 25.13 -8.83
C LEU A 162 -12.90 24.33 -10.10
N GLU A 163 -12.63 24.92 -11.26
CA GLU A 163 -12.79 24.26 -12.56
C GLU A 163 -11.88 23.04 -12.69
N GLU A 164 -10.57 23.21 -12.48
CA GLU A 164 -9.59 22.11 -12.52
C GLU A 164 -9.90 21.05 -11.46
N PHE A 165 -10.27 21.46 -10.26
CA PHE A 165 -10.66 20.52 -9.22
C PHE A 165 -11.86 19.66 -9.65
N THR A 166 -12.91 20.27 -10.20
CA THR A 166 -14.14 19.55 -10.60
C THR A 166 -13.98 18.70 -11.84
N MET A 167 -13.06 19.07 -12.76
CA MET A 167 -12.75 18.25 -13.94
C MET A 167 -12.29 16.84 -13.55
N ARG A 168 -11.56 16.68 -12.46
CA ARG A 168 -11.10 15.38 -11.95
C ARG A 168 -12.23 14.43 -11.55
N GLY A 169 -13.44 14.93 -11.36
CA GLY A 169 -14.63 14.11 -11.15
C GLY A 169 -15.18 13.44 -12.42
N ARG A 170 -14.58 13.71 -13.57
CA ARG A 170 -15.01 13.19 -14.88
C ARG A 170 -13.96 12.22 -15.43
N GLN A 171 -14.40 11.08 -15.95
CA GLN A 171 -13.50 10.09 -16.55
C GLN A 171 -12.69 10.67 -17.71
N ALA A 172 -13.28 11.53 -18.53
CA ALA A 172 -12.60 12.17 -19.66
C ALA A 172 -11.34 12.98 -19.27
N PHE A 173 -11.26 13.49 -18.03
CA PHE A 173 -10.03 14.12 -17.52
C PHE A 173 -8.89 13.10 -17.41
N TRP A 174 -9.18 11.93 -16.87
CA TRP A 174 -8.18 10.88 -16.65
C TRP A 174 -7.77 10.21 -17.97
N ASP A 175 -8.72 10.00 -18.87
CA ASP A 175 -8.43 9.49 -20.22
C ASP A 175 -7.54 10.46 -20.99
N GLY A 176 -7.82 11.77 -20.91
CA GLY A 176 -6.99 12.79 -21.54
C GLY A 176 -5.56 12.87 -21.02
N LEU A 177 -5.28 12.43 -19.77
CA LEU A 177 -3.90 12.29 -19.28
C LEU A 177 -3.14 11.17 -19.99
N LEU A 178 -3.81 10.07 -20.32
CA LEU A 178 -3.21 8.96 -21.07
C LEU A 178 -2.85 9.37 -22.48
N ASP A 179 -3.62 10.25 -23.11
CA ASP A 179 -3.34 10.79 -24.45
C ASP A 179 -2.04 11.61 -24.51
N LEU A 180 -1.53 12.07 -23.35
CA LEU A 180 -0.26 12.79 -23.27
C LEU A 180 0.97 11.86 -23.26
N VAL A 181 0.81 10.57 -23.00
CA VAL A 181 1.94 9.62 -22.86
C VAL A 181 2.84 9.60 -24.12
N PRO A 182 2.30 9.52 -25.35
CA PRO A 182 3.15 9.54 -26.55
C PRO A 182 3.98 10.82 -26.69
N ALA A 183 3.44 11.96 -26.27
CA ALA A 183 4.17 13.23 -26.29
C ALA A 183 5.30 13.24 -25.25
N TRP A 184 5.06 12.71 -24.05
CA TRP A 184 6.09 12.58 -23.02
C TRP A 184 7.19 11.60 -23.43
N ASP A 185 6.85 10.47 -24.03
CA ASP A 185 7.84 9.51 -24.57
C ASP A 185 8.71 10.18 -25.63
N GLY A 186 8.13 10.98 -26.51
CA GLY A 186 8.86 11.77 -27.50
C GLY A 186 9.85 12.77 -26.85
N MET A 187 9.41 13.49 -25.82
CA MET A 187 10.29 14.42 -25.08
C MET A 187 11.41 13.70 -24.34
N ILE A 188 11.13 12.53 -23.76
CA ILE A 188 12.14 11.69 -23.08
C ILE A 188 13.17 11.21 -24.10
N ALA A 189 12.74 10.72 -25.26
CA ALA A 189 13.64 10.26 -26.33
C ALA A 189 14.54 11.40 -26.83
N GLU A 190 13.97 12.58 -27.03
CA GLU A 190 14.74 13.78 -27.44
C GLU A 190 15.76 14.20 -26.37
N PHE A 191 15.37 14.21 -25.11
CA PHE A 191 16.26 14.50 -23.99
C PHE A 191 17.41 13.49 -23.90
N ASN A 192 17.12 12.20 -23.99
CA ASN A 192 18.14 11.16 -23.97
C ASN A 192 19.12 11.29 -25.13
N ALA A 193 18.64 11.58 -26.34
CA ALA A 193 19.49 11.81 -27.50
C ALA A 193 20.41 13.02 -27.30
N LYS A 194 19.93 14.11 -26.70
CA LYS A 194 20.72 15.32 -26.44
C LYS A 194 21.71 15.16 -25.29
N SER A 195 21.36 14.40 -24.27
CA SER A 195 22.19 14.16 -23.06
C SER A 195 23.22 13.05 -23.24
N GLY A 196 23.12 12.25 -24.30
CA GLY A 196 23.94 11.05 -24.48
C GLY A 196 23.60 9.91 -23.54
N ALA A 197 22.47 9.97 -22.86
CA ALA A 197 21.98 8.88 -22.04
C ALA A 197 21.44 7.77 -22.97
N SER A 198 22.17 6.67 -23.08
CA SER A 198 21.65 5.45 -23.69
C SER A 198 20.62 4.79 -22.75
N ALA A 199 19.51 4.32 -23.34
CA ALA A 199 18.49 3.56 -22.63
C ALA A 199 19.04 2.22 -22.15
#